data_05294fab94555067d816efc2f05f0879
#
_entry.id   05294fab94555067d816efc2f05f0879
#
_cell.length_a   1.000
_cell.length_b   1.000
_cell.length_c   1.000
_cell.angle_alpha   90.00
_cell.angle_beta   90.00
_cell.angle_gamma   90.00
#
_symmetry.space_group_name_H-M   'P 1'
#
loop_
_entity.id
_entity.type
_entity.pdbx_description
1 polymer ?
#
loop_
_entity_poly.entity_id
_entity_poly.type
_entity_poly.pdbx_seq_one_letter_code
_entity_poly.pdbx_strand_id
1 'polypeptide(L)'
;MALGQVTVDNLNLGQGPVTEIERYFLFIGPAGKNVGQFIPLNTDSDLDAALGVPASDLKTQITAARLNGGQRWACVAAPIAAEADWLSALEKAQQQGYSVESVVITKPVTTAAEISAMDDAAVALNNTYGRRVFVMASAAGVTADQTWAQYVSERKALLANLAAPRVMVVPQLHGNDLGVLAGRLANASVSIADSPMRVATGAVQGLGPVPVDGDKIPLPSAVRSELDRARYSVSQTYPDYPGVYWGDGNMLDAPGSDFQVVEYLRITDKAARQIRALLIRRVADRRLNNTPNSMAVNTNQLMAPLRAMAKSVTFAGQVFPGDIEPPKDGDLVLTWLSKTKVVAYFKLKPLNCPKDLTANIALDLSTDKTE
;
A
#
# COMPACT_ATOMS: atom_id res chain seq x y z
N MET A 1 -25.77 -17.02 -26.56
CA MET A 1 -24.35 -16.79 -26.95
C MET A 1 -23.59 -16.59 -25.66
N ALA A 2 -22.65 -17.47 -25.36
CA ALA A 2 -21.77 -17.31 -24.20
C ALA A 2 -20.64 -16.36 -24.60
N LEU A 3 -20.35 -15.38 -23.76
CA LEU A 3 -19.16 -14.55 -23.89
C LEU A 3 -17.93 -15.42 -23.65
N GLY A 4 -16.89 -15.26 -24.47
CA GLY A 4 -15.62 -15.96 -24.28
C GLY A 4 -15.00 -15.55 -22.95
N GLN A 5 -14.70 -16.54 -22.10
CA GLN A 5 -14.08 -16.35 -20.79
C GLN A 5 -12.74 -17.08 -20.78
N VAL A 6 -11.70 -16.40 -20.34
CA VAL A 6 -10.38 -17.00 -20.08
C VAL A 6 -10.03 -16.76 -18.63
N THR A 7 -9.98 -17.84 -17.86
CA THR A 7 -9.53 -17.80 -16.47
C THR A 7 -8.14 -18.39 -16.40
N VAL A 8 -7.19 -17.69 -15.80
CA VAL A 8 -5.85 -18.18 -15.51
C VAL A 8 -5.64 -18.16 -14.01
N ASP A 9 -5.72 -19.33 -13.40
CA ASP A 9 -5.48 -19.50 -11.97
C ASP A 9 -4.01 -19.88 -11.75
N ASN A 10 -3.32 -19.10 -10.92
CA ASN A 10 -1.95 -19.44 -10.52
C ASN A 10 -1.99 -20.40 -9.33
N LEU A 11 -1.94 -21.69 -9.60
CA LEU A 11 -1.98 -22.76 -8.59
C LEU A 11 -0.62 -23.02 -7.91
N ASN A 12 0.45 -22.37 -8.34
CA ASN A 12 1.81 -22.62 -7.85
C ASN A 12 2.27 -21.54 -6.84
N LEU A 13 1.54 -21.35 -5.77
CA LEU A 13 1.84 -20.35 -4.73
C LEU A 13 3.13 -20.63 -3.93
N GLY A 14 3.74 -21.79 -4.08
CA GLY A 14 4.95 -22.19 -3.34
C GLY A 14 6.17 -22.55 -4.19
N GLN A 15 6.11 -22.51 -5.52
CA GLN A 15 7.19 -22.98 -6.40
C GLN A 15 7.62 -21.90 -7.40
N GLY A 16 8.83 -21.41 -7.23
CA GLY A 16 9.49 -20.50 -8.15
C GLY A 16 9.69 -19.09 -7.62
N PRO A 17 10.53 -18.27 -8.27
CA PRO A 17 10.66 -16.87 -7.90
C PRO A 17 9.33 -16.17 -8.15
N VAL A 18 8.73 -15.64 -7.09
CA VAL A 18 7.61 -14.70 -7.20
C VAL A 18 8.15 -13.48 -7.93
N THR A 19 7.79 -13.33 -9.19
CA THR A 19 8.33 -12.28 -10.04
C THR A 19 7.75 -10.92 -9.73
N GLU A 20 6.51 -10.86 -9.25
CA GLU A 20 5.85 -9.64 -8.79
C GLU A 20 4.93 -9.97 -7.62
N ILE A 21 5.20 -9.42 -6.44
CA ILE A 21 4.29 -9.47 -5.28
C ILE A 21 3.60 -8.14 -5.06
N GLU A 22 4.04 -7.11 -5.77
CA GLU A 22 3.43 -5.80 -5.76
C GLU A 22 1.97 -5.90 -6.19
N ARG A 23 1.09 -5.21 -5.46
CA ARG A 23 -0.36 -5.20 -5.65
C ARG A 23 -1.12 -6.48 -5.23
N TYR A 24 -0.43 -7.49 -4.68
CA TYR A 24 -1.06 -8.69 -4.16
C TYR A 24 -1.18 -8.59 -2.63
N PHE A 25 -2.43 -8.51 -2.13
CA PHE A 25 -2.71 -8.20 -0.73
C PHE A 25 -3.39 -9.37 -0.04
N LEU A 26 -3.09 -9.54 1.26
CA LEU A 26 -3.75 -10.49 2.16
C LEU A 26 -4.78 -9.73 3.01
N PHE A 27 -6.05 -10.04 2.83
CA PHE A 27 -7.14 -9.49 3.63
C PHE A 27 -7.46 -10.44 4.78
N ILE A 28 -7.39 -9.95 6.01
CA ILE A 28 -7.69 -10.70 7.23
C ILE A 28 -8.86 -10.02 7.94
N GLY A 29 -9.90 -10.78 8.23
CA GLY A 29 -11.04 -10.25 8.96
C GLY A 29 -12.18 -11.22 9.16
N PRO A 30 -13.19 -10.82 9.95
CA PRO A 30 -14.36 -11.65 10.21
C PRO A 30 -15.17 -11.93 8.96
N ALA A 31 -15.53 -13.21 8.75
CA ALA A 31 -16.49 -13.63 7.73
C ALA A 31 -17.27 -14.88 8.18
N GLY A 32 -18.44 -15.08 7.59
CA GLY A 32 -19.36 -16.15 7.97
C GLY A 32 -19.03 -17.54 7.40
N LYS A 33 -18.06 -17.66 6.49
CA LYS A 33 -17.74 -18.90 5.78
C LYS A 33 -16.24 -19.07 5.61
N ASN A 34 -15.80 -20.34 5.51
CA ASN A 34 -14.41 -20.72 5.25
C ASN A 34 -13.41 -20.17 6.28
N VAL A 35 -13.84 -20.02 7.52
CA VAL A 35 -13.00 -19.53 8.63
C VAL A 35 -11.75 -20.40 8.76
N GLY A 36 -10.58 -19.76 8.85
CA GLY A 36 -9.28 -20.42 8.96
C GLY A 36 -8.67 -20.91 7.64
N GLN A 37 -9.34 -20.67 6.50
CA GLN A 37 -8.82 -20.98 5.17
C GLN A 37 -8.20 -19.75 4.51
N PHE A 38 -7.33 -19.98 3.52
CA PHE A 38 -6.79 -18.94 2.65
C PHE A 38 -7.36 -19.12 1.25
N ILE A 39 -8.07 -18.09 0.77
CA ILE A 39 -8.84 -18.17 -0.47
C ILE A 39 -8.28 -17.15 -1.45
N PRO A 40 -7.58 -17.57 -2.51
CA PRO A 40 -7.23 -16.68 -3.60
C PRO A 40 -8.50 -16.18 -4.29
N LEU A 41 -8.61 -14.87 -4.47
CA LEU A 41 -9.72 -14.19 -5.11
C LEU A 41 -9.22 -13.29 -6.24
N ASN A 42 -10.02 -13.18 -7.28
CA ASN A 42 -9.79 -12.29 -8.42
C ASN A 42 -11.07 -11.51 -8.77
N THR A 43 -11.03 -10.77 -9.85
CA THR A 43 -12.14 -9.94 -10.32
C THR A 43 -13.42 -10.75 -10.57
N ASP A 44 -13.31 -12.00 -11.01
CA ASP A 44 -14.44 -12.84 -11.41
C ASP A 44 -14.91 -13.77 -10.28
N SER A 45 -14.24 -13.80 -9.13
CA SER A 45 -14.55 -14.69 -8.02
C SER A 45 -15.94 -14.42 -7.44
N ASP A 46 -16.69 -15.50 -7.14
CA ASP A 46 -17.94 -15.43 -6.41
C ASP A 46 -17.67 -15.22 -4.92
N LEU A 47 -17.88 -13.98 -4.46
CA LEU A 47 -17.64 -13.60 -3.06
C LEU A 47 -18.68 -14.21 -2.10
N ASP A 48 -19.90 -14.51 -2.56
CA ASP A 48 -20.92 -15.17 -1.74
C ASP A 48 -20.54 -16.63 -1.49
N ALA A 49 -20.06 -17.30 -2.51
CA ALA A 49 -19.54 -18.65 -2.38
C ALA A 49 -18.29 -18.72 -1.48
N ALA A 50 -17.40 -17.73 -1.58
CA ALA A 50 -16.14 -17.69 -0.86
C ALA A 50 -16.27 -17.24 0.61
N LEU A 51 -17.06 -16.20 0.88
CA LEU A 51 -17.07 -15.51 2.19
C LEU A 51 -18.43 -15.60 2.90
N GLY A 52 -19.44 -16.14 2.23
CA GLY A 52 -20.82 -16.26 2.73
C GLY A 52 -21.75 -15.20 2.15
N VAL A 53 -23.05 -15.51 2.10
CA VAL A 53 -24.09 -14.60 1.60
C VAL A 53 -24.25 -13.36 2.47
N PRO A 54 -24.31 -13.45 3.83
CA PRO A 54 -24.40 -12.26 4.67
C PRO A 54 -23.22 -11.30 4.49
N ALA A 55 -23.48 -10.02 4.69
CA ALA A 55 -22.42 -9.04 4.74
C ALA A 55 -21.51 -9.30 5.95
N SER A 56 -20.20 -9.09 5.76
CA SER A 56 -19.19 -9.14 6.80
C SER A 56 -18.15 -8.07 6.52
N ASP A 57 -17.39 -7.67 7.53
CA ASP A 57 -16.33 -6.66 7.35
C ASP A 57 -15.37 -7.08 6.24
N LEU A 58 -14.90 -8.33 6.27
CA LEU A 58 -13.98 -8.83 5.25
C LEU A 58 -14.60 -8.75 3.85
N LYS A 59 -15.85 -9.22 3.67
CA LYS A 59 -16.52 -9.20 2.37
C LYS A 59 -16.76 -7.79 1.87
N THR A 60 -17.15 -6.86 2.74
CA THR A 60 -17.37 -5.45 2.42
C THR A 60 -16.08 -4.79 1.90
N GLN A 61 -14.96 -4.98 2.59
CA GLN A 61 -13.68 -4.42 2.19
C GLN A 61 -13.16 -5.05 0.88
N ILE A 62 -13.28 -6.37 0.72
CA ILE A 62 -12.87 -7.07 -0.51
C ILE A 62 -13.73 -6.62 -1.70
N THR A 63 -15.02 -6.43 -1.52
CA THR A 63 -15.92 -5.92 -2.57
C THR A 63 -15.49 -4.53 -3.03
N ALA A 64 -15.20 -3.63 -2.10
CA ALA A 64 -14.72 -2.30 -2.41
C ALA A 64 -13.33 -2.32 -3.08
N ALA A 65 -12.44 -3.20 -2.63
CA ALA A 65 -11.12 -3.39 -3.23
C ALA A 65 -11.22 -3.88 -4.68
N ARG A 66 -12.09 -4.85 -4.97
CA ARG A 66 -12.33 -5.34 -6.31
C ARG A 66 -12.80 -4.25 -7.27
N LEU A 67 -13.72 -3.38 -6.82
CA LEU A 67 -14.24 -2.27 -7.63
C LEU A 67 -13.15 -1.25 -8.01
N ASN A 68 -12.18 -1.02 -7.15
CA ASN A 68 -11.11 -0.03 -7.34
C ASN A 68 -9.80 -0.62 -7.88
N GLY A 69 -9.65 -1.95 -7.84
CA GLY A 69 -8.43 -2.65 -8.23
C GLY A 69 -8.25 -2.89 -9.73
N GLY A 70 -9.29 -2.64 -10.53
CA GLY A 70 -9.25 -2.83 -11.99
C GLY A 70 -9.31 -4.30 -12.42
N GLN A 71 -9.20 -4.54 -13.72
CA GLN A 71 -9.47 -5.87 -14.34
C GLN A 71 -8.51 -6.98 -13.90
N ARG A 72 -7.27 -6.66 -13.52
CA ARG A 72 -6.27 -7.64 -13.09
C ARG A 72 -6.09 -7.70 -11.57
N TRP A 73 -7.09 -7.22 -10.85
CA TRP A 73 -7.05 -7.28 -9.40
C TRP A 73 -7.14 -8.72 -8.88
N ALA A 74 -6.32 -9.00 -7.89
CA ALA A 74 -6.33 -10.26 -7.15
C ALA A 74 -5.90 -10.04 -5.69
N CYS A 75 -6.38 -10.90 -4.80
CA CYS A 75 -5.98 -10.88 -3.39
C CYS A 75 -6.05 -12.29 -2.78
N VAL A 76 -5.60 -12.42 -1.55
CA VAL A 76 -5.89 -13.59 -0.69
C VAL A 76 -6.84 -13.13 0.41
N ALA A 77 -7.95 -13.83 0.58
CA ALA A 77 -8.82 -13.65 1.73
C ALA A 77 -8.49 -14.69 2.82
N ALA A 78 -8.38 -14.24 4.06
CA ALA A 78 -8.22 -15.06 5.25
C ALA A 78 -9.38 -14.79 6.22
N PRO A 79 -10.53 -15.47 6.05
CA PRO A 79 -11.63 -15.39 6.98
C PRO A 79 -11.23 -15.86 8.37
N ILE A 80 -11.50 -15.05 9.39
CA ILE A 80 -11.30 -15.39 10.81
C ILE A 80 -12.63 -15.33 11.56
N ALA A 81 -12.72 -15.96 12.73
CA ALA A 81 -13.83 -15.74 13.64
C ALA A 81 -13.79 -14.31 14.22
N ALA A 82 -14.92 -13.77 14.64
CA ALA A 82 -15.02 -12.39 15.13
C ALA A 82 -14.05 -12.07 16.29
N GLU A 83 -13.86 -13.04 17.18
CA GLU A 83 -12.97 -12.91 18.35
C GLU A 83 -11.55 -13.45 18.08
N ALA A 84 -11.27 -13.91 16.86
CA ALA A 84 -9.95 -14.46 16.55
C ALA A 84 -8.91 -13.39 16.35
N ASP A 85 -7.66 -13.75 16.65
CA ASP A 85 -6.50 -12.90 16.46
C ASP A 85 -6.02 -12.93 15.00
N TRP A 86 -5.83 -11.74 14.44
CA TRP A 86 -5.29 -11.56 13.09
C TRP A 86 -3.85 -12.07 12.95
N LEU A 87 -3.05 -11.99 14.04
CA LEU A 87 -1.65 -12.40 14.03
C LEU A 87 -1.50 -13.90 13.75
N SER A 88 -2.32 -14.72 14.39
CA SER A 88 -2.36 -16.18 14.12
C SER A 88 -2.69 -16.50 12.66
N ALA A 89 -3.60 -15.73 12.05
CA ALA A 89 -3.91 -15.90 10.63
C ALA A 89 -2.73 -15.48 9.73
N LEU A 90 -2.05 -14.40 10.08
CA LEU A 90 -0.86 -13.94 9.36
C LEU A 90 0.28 -14.98 9.42
N GLU A 91 0.56 -15.52 10.59
CA GLU A 91 1.59 -16.56 10.79
C GLU A 91 1.28 -17.82 9.95
N LYS A 92 0.03 -18.29 9.96
CA LYS A 92 -0.42 -19.42 9.14
C LYS A 92 -0.27 -19.15 7.65
N ALA A 93 -0.59 -17.93 7.19
CA ALA A 93 -0.38 -17.53 5.81
C ALA A 93 1.11 -17.64 5.42
N GLN A 94 2.01 -17.22 6.31
CA GLN A 94 3.45 -17.32 6.08
C GLN A 94 3.93 -18.77 6.04
N GLN A 95 3.44 -19.64 6.93
CA GLN A 95 3.76 -21.07 6.93
C GLN A 95 3.28 -21.76 5.65
N GLN A 96 2.16 -21.35 5.08
CA GLN A 96 1.66 -21.85 3.80
C GLN A 96 2.35 -21.22 2.58
N GLY A 97 3.31 -20.33 2.77
CA GLY A 97 4.13 -19.77 1.69
C GLY A 97 3.52 -18.55 0.98
N TYR A 98 2.40 -18.00 1.45
CA TYR A 98 1.84 -16.79 0.84
C TYR A 98 2.80 -15.60 0.95
N SER A 99 3.14 -15.04 -0.21
CA SER A 99 3.97 -13.84 -0.31
C SER A 99 3.12 -12.70 -0.84
N VAL A 100 2.99 -11.63 -0.05
CA VAL A 100 2.13 -10.49 -0.33
C VAL A 100 2.87 -9.19 -0.11
N GLU A 101 2.42 -8.12 -0.75
CA GLU A 101 2.96 -6.77 -0.53
C GLU A 101 2.37 -6.13 0.72
N SER A 102 1.08 -6.34 0.97
CA SER A 102 0.39 -5.74 2.11
C SER A 102 -0.53 -6.74 2.81
N VAL A 103 -0.73 -6.50 4.10
CA VAL A 103 -1.72 -7.17 4.93
C VAL A 103 -2.80 -6.16 5.30
N VAL A 104 -4.04 -6.44 4.93
CA VAL A 104 -5.21 -5.59 5.16
C VAL A 104 -6.04 -6.17 6.29
N ILE A 105 -6.07 -5.50 7.45
CA ILE A 105 -6.79 -5.95 8.65
C ILE A 105 -8.10 -5.19 8.75
N THR A 106 -9.22 -5.90 8.52
CA THR A 106 -10.54 -5.27 8.40
C THR A 106 -11.20 -4.99 9.74
N LYS A 107 -10.82 -5.72 10.81
CA LYS A 107 -11.29 -5.45 12.18
C LYS A 107 -10.71 -4.11 12.64
N PRO A 108 -11.55 -3.16 13.12
CA PRO A 108 -11.06 -1.87 13.55
C PRO A 108 -10.13 -1.96 14.77
N VAL A 109 -9.02 -1.25 14.71
CA VAL A 109 -8.10 -1.08 15.85
C VAL A 109 -8.70 -0.14 16.89
N THR A 110 -8.47 -0.44 18.14
CA THR A 110 -8.99 0.30 19.28
C THR A 110 -7.91 0.93 20.13
N THR A 111 -6.69 0.43 20.06
CA THR A 111 -5.56 0.88 20.88
C THR A 111 -4.29 1.11 20.05
N ALA A 112 -3.43 2.01 20.53
CA ALA A 112 -2.11 2.23 19.97
C ALA A 112 -1.21 0.97 20.06
N ALA A 113 -1.41 0.14 21.08
CA ALA A 113 -0.67 -1.12 21.26
C ALA A 113 -0.97 -2.13 20.13
N GLU A 114 -2.22 -2.21 19.66
CA GLU A 114 -2.58 -3.05 18.50
C GLU A 114 -1.83 -2.58 17.24
N ILE A 115 -1.73 -1.28 17.02
CA ILE A 115 -1.02 -0.71 15.88
C ILE A 115 0.48 -1.00 15.97
N SER A 116 1.07 -0.85 17.15
CA SER A 116 2.48 -1.21 17.38
C SER A 116 2.73 -2.70 17.12
N ALA A 117 1.83 -3.58 17.57
CA ALA A 117 1.94 -5.02 17.30
C ALA A 117 1.88 -5.36 15.80
N MET A 118 1.15 -4.58 15.00
CA MET A 118 1.12 -4.73 13.54
C MET A 118 2.46 -4.35 12.91
N ASP A 119 3.08 -3.29 13.38
CA ASP A 119 4.43 -2.89 12.93
C ASP A 119 5.48 -3.94 13.30
N ASP A 120 5.45 -4.38 14.56
CA ASP A 120 6.34 -5.44 15.07
C ASP A 120 6.19 -6.74 14.25
N ALA A 121 4.97 -7.13 13.89
CA ALA A 121 4.72 -8.29 13.05
C ALA A 121 5.31 -8.11 11.64
N ALA A 122 5.16 -6.94 11.03
CA ALA A 122 5.76 -6.65 9.73
C ALA A 122 7.30 -6.69 9.78
N VAL A 123 7.90 -6.17 10.85
CA VAL A 123 9.35 -6.25 11.10
C VAL A 123 9.79 -7.69 11.32
N ALA A 124 9.05 -8.47 12.11
CA ALA A 124 9.34 -9.88 12.37
C ALA A 124 9.30 -10.73 11.09
N LEU A 125 8.35 -10.48 10.17
CA LEU A 125 8.29 -11.14 8.86
C LEU A 125 9.53 -10.87 8.00
N ASN A 126 10.02 -9.63 8.03
CA ASN A 126 11.26 -9.30 7.33
C ASN A 126 12.48 -10.00 7.95
N ASN A 127 12.56 -10.03 9.28
CA ASN A 127 13.69 -10.65 9.98
C ASN A 127 13.71 -12.17 9.84
N THR A 128 12.54 -12.82 9.89
CA THR A 128 12.44 -14.29 9.86
C THR A 128 12.47 -14.85 8.43
N TYR A 129 11.72 -14.24 7.52
CA TYR A 129 11.51 -14.76 6.17
C TYR A 129 12.12 -13.88 5.07
N GLY A 130 12.63 -12.69 5.41
CA GLY A 130 13.05 -11.68 4.45
C GLY A 130 11.88 -11.13 3.61
N ARG A 131 10.66 -11.21 4.14
CA ARG A 131 9.44 -10.72 3.50
C ARG A 131 9.11 -9.33 4.01
N ARG A 132 9.10 -8.38 3.08
CA ARG A 132 8.79 -6.97 3.37
C ARG A 132 7.34 -6.72 3.06
N VAL A 133 6.57 -6.40 4.10
CA VAL A 133 5.14 -6.07 4.00
C VAL A 133 4.86 -4.74 4.70
N PHE A 134 3.78 -4.09 4.31
CA PHE A 134 3.15 -3.05 5.11
C PHE A 134 1.74 -3.47 5.51
N VAL A 135 1.23 -2.91 6.58
CA VAL A 135 -0.09 -3.25 7.12
C VAL A 135 -1.04 -2.07 6.91
N MET A 136 -2.21 -2.37 6.39
CA MET A 136 -3.32 -1.44 6.29
C MET A 136 -4.34 -1.82 7.36
N ALA A 137 -4.50 -0.97 8.36
CA ALA A 137 -5.39 -1.19 9.48
C ALA A 137 -6.67 -0.35 9.35
N SER A 138 -7.78 -0.89 9.81
CA SER A 138 -9.04 -0.19 9.93
C SER A 138 -9.12 0.57 11.26
N ALA A 139 -9.73 1.74 11.29
CA ALA A 139 -10.22 2.38 12.52
C ALA A 139 -11.73 2.60 12.43
N ALA A 140 -12.43 2.52 13.56
CA ALA A 140 -13.88 2.68 13.58
C ALA A 140 -14.31 4.04 13.01
N GLY A 141 -15.45 4.07 12.32
CA GLY A 141 -16.12 5.28 11.88
C GLY A 141 -16.79 6.03 13.04
N VAL A 142 -17.45 7.14 12.73
CA VAL A 142 -18.24 7.91 13.69
C VAL A 142 -19.47 7.11 14.11
N THR A 143 -19.84 7.19 15.40
CA THR A 143 -21.04 6.54 15.94
C THR A 143 -22.22 7.52 15.97
N ALA A 144 -23.43 6.99 16.11
CA ALA A 144 -24.66 7.78 16.07
C ALA A 144 -24.84 8.77 17.26
N ASP A 145 -24.09 8.59 18.30
CA ASP A 145 -24.07 9.39 19.54
C ASP A 145 -22.84 10.30 19.67
N GLN A 146 -21.97 10.31 18.65
CA GLN A 146 -20.68 11.01 18.65
C GLN A 146 -20.73 12.21 17.69
N THR A 147 -20.30 13.39 18.13
CA THR A 147 -20.09 14.53 17.24
C THR A 147 -18.76 14.42 16.48
N TRP A 148 -18.63 15.14 15.35
CA TRP A 148 -17.36 15.19 14.61
C TRP A 148 -16.18 15.67 15.45
N ALA A 149 -16.41 16.61 16.36
CA ALA A 149 -15.35 17.12 17.24
C ALA A 149 -14.85 16.04 18.21
N GLN A 150 -15.76 15.27 18.81
CA GLN A 150 -15.42 14.14 19.67
C GLN A 150 -14.69 13.05 18.87
N TYR A 151 -15.22 12.70 17.71
CA TYR A 151 -14.59 11.71 16.83
C TYR A 151 -13.15 12.06 16.48
N VAL A 152 -12.91 13.28 16.01
CA VAL A 152 -11.55 13.76 15.67
C VAL A 152 -10.63 13.74 16.89
N SER A 153 -11.13 14.15 18.07
CA SER A 153 -10.36 14.15 19.31
C SER A 153 -9.90 12.74 19.66
N GLU A 154 -10.79 11.76 19.63
CA GLU A 154 -10.47 10.35 19.91
C GLU A 154 -9.50 9.76 18.87
N ARG A 155 -9.72 10.05 17.59
CA ARG A 155 -8.81 9.59 16.53
C ARG A 155 -7.42 10.18 16.70
N LYS A 156 -7.29 11.45 17.04
CA LYS A 156 -5.99 12.07 17.36
C LYS A 156 -5.33 11.43 18.57
N ALA A 157 -6.09 11.13 19.61
CA ALA A 157 -5.58 10.47 20.81
C ALA A 157 -5.04 9.05 20.51
N LEU A 158 -5.71 8.30 19.62
CA LEU A 158 -5.29 6.95 19.24
C LEU A 158 -3.89 6.93 18.59
N LEU A 159 -3.56 7.93 17.75
CA LEU A 159 -2.27 8.00 17.05
C LEU A 159 -1.26 8.94 17.71
N ALA A 160 -1.57 9.48 18.89
CA ALA A 160 -0.65 10.39 19.60
C ALA A 160 0.66 9.67 19.97
N ASN A 161 1.79 10.30 19.61
CA ASN A 161 3.15 9.80 19.91
C ASN A 161 3.45 8.38 19.38
N LEU A 162 2.67 7.90 18.41
CA LEU A 162 2.86 6.59 17.81
C LEU A 162 3.84 6.68 16.62
N ALA A 163 4.81 5.76 16.59
CA ALA A 163 5.69 5.52 15.46
C ALA A 163 5.58 4.06 15.04
N ALA A 164 4.99 3.82 13.87
CA ALA A 164 4.76 2.51 13.28
C ALA A 164 4.97 2.62 11.75
N PRO A 165 6.23 2.69 11.27
CA PRO A 165 6.55 3.06 9.89
C PRO A 165 5.97 2.11 8.83
N ARG A 166 5.58 0.90 9.21
CA ARG A 166 4.99 -0.08 8.30
C ARG A 166 3.48 -0.19 8.41
N VAL A 167 2.83 0.71 9.17
CA VAL A 167 1.38 0.70 9.35
C VAL A 167 0.75 1.96 8.80
N MET A 168 -0.36 1.78 8.08
CA MET A 168 -1.28 2.82 7.62
C MET A 168 -2.63 2.59 8.28
N VAL A 169 -3.28 3.63 8.78
CA VAL A 169 -4.61 3.52 9.38
C VAL A 169 -5.65 4.28 8.57
N VAL A 170 -6.73 3.60 8.24
CA VAL A 170 -7.85 4.12 7.44
C VAL A 170 -9.12 4.13 8.30
N PRO A 171 -9.68 5.29 8.61
CA PRO A 171 -10.93 5.37 9.33
C PRO A 171 -12.10 4.98 8.42
N GLN A 172 -13.00 4.14 8.92
CA GLN A 172 -14.16 3.64 8.18
C GLN A 172 -15.29 4.68 8.20
N LEU A 173 -15.04 5.82 7.55
CA LEU A 173 -16.04 6.91 7.50
C LEU A 173 -17.28 6.50 6.70
N HIS A 174 -17.07 5.83 5.57
CA HIS A 174 -18.13 5.34 4.69
C HIS A 174 -18.40 3.85 4.85
N GLY A 175 -17.71 3.18 5.80
CA GLY A 175 -17.85 1.75 6.09
C GLY A 175 -17.04 0.81 5.20
N ASN A 176 -16.47 1.29 4.10
CA ASN A 176 -15.66 0.49 3.17
C ASN A 176 -14.38 1.18 2.69
N ASP A 177 -13.98 2.23 3.39
CA ASP A 177 -12.85 3.09 3.05
C ASP A 177 -11.52 2.33 2.89
N LEU A 178 -11.25 1.38 3.80
CA LEU A 178 -10.04 0.55 3.76
C LEU A 178 -9.96 -0.27 2.47
N GLY A 179 -11.07 -0.89 2.07
CA GLY A 179 -11.15 -1.66 0.84
C GLY A 179 -10.98 -0.79 -0.41
N VAL A 180 -11.58 0.41 -0.42
CA VAL A 180 -11.42 1.37 -1.52
C VAL A 180 -9.95 1.74 -1.71
N LEU A 181 -9.25 2.08 -0.63
CA LEU A 181 -7.82 2.38 -0.70
C LEU A 181 -6.99 1.18 -1.10
N ALA A 182 -7.24 0.00 -0.50
CA ALA A 182 -6.53 -1.23 -0.84
C ALA A 182 -6.68 -1.58 -2.32
N GLY A 183 -7.89 -1.46 -2.88
CA GLY A 183 -8.12 -1.64 -4.31
C GLY A 183 -7.35 -0.63 -5.16
N ARG A 184 -7.37 0.64 -4.79
CA ARG A 184 -6.65 1.71 -5.50
C ARG A 184 -5.12 1.45 -5.52
N LEU A 185 -4.55 1.01 -4.40
CA LEU A 185 -3.13 0.64 -4.31
C LEU A 185 -2.79 -0.66 -5.04
N ALA A 186 -3.76 -1.58 -5.16
CA ALA A 186 -3.62 -2.85 -5.88
C ALA A 186 -3.91 -2.73 -7.39
N ASN A 187 -4.30 -1.55 -7.89
CA ASN A 187 -4.65 -1.36 -9.29
C ASN A 187 -3.42 -1.47 -10.19
N ALA A 188 -3.44 -2.45 -11.10
CA ALA A 188 -2.33 -2.72 -12.01
C ALA A 188 -2.08 -1.61 -13.05
N SER A 189 -3.04 -0.71 -13.26
CA SER A 189 -2.90 0.44 -14.17
C SER A 189 -2.23 1.66 -13.53
N VAL A 190 -1.85 1.57 -12.25
CA VAL A 190 -1.22 2.64 -11.48
C VAL A 190 0.18 2.21 -11.04
N SER A 191 1.18 3.10 -11.12
CA SER A 191 2.50 2.80 -10.58
C SER A 191 2.45 2.67 -9.05
N ILE A 192 3.29 1.81 -8.50
CA ILE A 192 3.49 1.74 -7.03
C ILE A 192 4.14 3.01 -6.48
N ALA A 193 4.77 3.79 -7.35
CA ALA A 193 5.40 5.08 -7.03
C ALA A 193 4.41 6.26 -7.07
N ASP A 194 3.21 6.06 -7.62
CA ASP A 194 2.16 7.08 -7.59
C ASP A 194 1.51 7.13 -6.21
N SER A 195 1.31 8.34 -5.70
CA SER A 195 0.47 8.55 -4.53
C SER A 195 -0.98 8.14 -4.82
N PRO A 196 -1.71 7.55 -3.86
CA PRO A 196 -3.15 7.32 -4.01
C PRO A 196 -3.94 8.61 -4.26
N MET A 197 -3.37 9.78 -3.97
CA MET A 197 -3.92 11.10 -4.26
C MET A 197 -4.00 11.42 -5.77
N ARG A 198 -3.27 10.71 -6.62
CA ARG A 198 -3.21 11.00 -8.07
C ARG A 198 -4.61 11.06 -8.70
N VAL A 199 -5.04 12.28 -9.06
CA VAL A 199 -6.38 12.54 -9.61
C VAL A 199 -6.57 11.86 -10.98
N ALA A 200 -5.52 11.81 -11.80
CA ALA A 200 -5.56 11.15 -13.11
C ALA A 200 -5.84 9.64 -13.05
N THR A 201 -5.72 9.01 -11.88
CA THR A 201 -6.17 7.62 -11.67
C THR A 201 -7.71 7.50 -11.73
N GLY A 202 -8.43 8.60 -11.62
CA GLY A 202 -9.89 8.65 -11.57
C GLY A 202 -10.44 8.75 -10.15
N ALA A 203 -11.73 9.05 -10.06
CA ALA A 203 -12.48 9.04 -8.80
C ALA A 203 -12.58 7.63 -8.22
N VAL A 204 -12.70 7.54 -6.90
CA VAL A 204 -12.95 6.27 -6.21
C VAL A 204 -14.34 5.74 -6.53
N GLN A 205 -14.49 4.42 -6.54
CA GLN A 205 -15.73 3.75 -6.94
C GLN A 205 -16.37 3.03 -5.77
N GLY A 206 -17.70 3.06 -5.70
CA GLY A 206 -18.47 2.28 -4.72
C GLY A 206 -18.22 2.65 -3.28
N LEU A 207 -17.77 3.89 -3.02
CA LEU A 207 -17.67 4.39 -1.65
C LEU A 207 -19.05 4.39 -1.00
N GLY A 208 -19.13 4.00 0.25
CA GLY A 208 -20.38 3.93 1.01
C GLY A 208 -21.07 5.29 1.16
N PRO A 209 -22.23 5.34 1.82
CA PRO A 209 -22.97 6.57 1.98
C PRO A 209 -22.19 7.63 2.76
N VAL A 210 -22.49 8.90 2.50
CA VAL A 210 -21.87 10.00 3.25
C VAL A 210 -22.25 9.86 4.73
N PRO A 211 -21.25 9.72 5.63
CA PRO A 211 -21.53 9.55 7.04
C PRO A 211 -22.06 10.85 7.65
N VAL A 212 -22.89 10.69 8.67
CA VAL A 212 -23.39 11.77 9.51
C VAL A 212 -23.03 11.50 10.96
N ASP A 213 -22.79 12.54 11.73
CA ASP A 213 -22.53 12.44 13.16
C ASP A 213 -23.82 12.34 14.01
N GLY A 214 -23.70 12.37 15.33
CA GLY A 214 -24.81 12.34 16.25
C GLY A 214 -25.80 13.49 16.08
N ASP A 215 -25.32 14.65 15.67
CA ASP A 215 -26.13 15.84 15.37
C ASP A 215 -26.69 15.86 13.94
N LYS A 216 -26.55 14.76 13.19
CA LYS A 216 -26.96 14.59 11.78
C LYS A 216 -26.22 15.53 10.81
N ILE A 217 -25.05 15.98 11.18
CA ILE A 217 -24.20 16.80 10.32
C ILE A 217 -23.43 15.87 9.37
N PRO A 218 -23.55 16.05 8.03
CA PRO A 218 -22.75 15.29 7.08
C PRO A 218 -21.26 15.59 7.25
N LEU A 219 -20.40 14.62 6.90
CA LEU A 219 -18.93 14.69 7.01
C LEU A 219 -18.36 15.97 6.39
N PRO A 220 -17.88 16.93 7.20
CA PRO A 220 -17.29 18.17 6.70
C PRO A 220 -15.89 17.96 6.11
N SER A 221 -15.48 18.79 5.15
CA SER A 221 -14.10 18.77 4.62
C SER A 221 -13.06 19.09 5.69
N ALA A 222 -13.40 19.94 6.67
CA ALA A 222 -12.53 20.24 7.79
C ALA A 222 -12.18 19.00 8.62
N VAL A 223 -13.13 18.09 8.84
CA VAL A 223 -12.88 16.81 9.55
C VAL A 223 -11.91 15.94 8.78
N ARG A 224 -12.07 15.83 7.44
CA ARG A 224 -11.09 15.09 6.60
C ARG A 224 -9.69 15.68 6.72
N SER A 225 -9.56 17.02 6.67
CA SER A 225 -8.27 17.69 6.83
C SER A 225 -7.64 17.48 8.21
N GLU A 226 -8.45 17.46 9.27
CA GLU A 226 -7.96 17.20 10.62
C GLU A 226 -7.50 15.73 10.81
N LEU A 227 -8.20 14.77 10.20
CA LEU A 227 -7.81 13.36 10.19
C LEU A 227 -6.52 13.13 9.38
N ASP A 228 -6.40 13.77 8.22
CA ASP A 228 -5.18 13.71 7.40
C ASP A 228 -3.97 14.27 8.18
N ARG A 229 -4.10 15.44 8.81
CA ARG A 229 -3.06 16.00 9.68
C ARG A 229 -2.71 15.10 10.86
N ALA A 230 -3.67 14.30 11.34
CA ALA A 230 -3.45 13.26 12.35
C ALA A 230 -2.87 11.97 11.78
N ARG A 231 -2.43 11.96 10.52
CA ARG A 231 -1.80 10.84 9.79
C ARG A 231 -2.75 9.68 9.47
N TYR A 232 -4.05 9.91 9.42
CA TYR A 232 -5.00 8.98 8.82
C TYR A 232 -5.00 9.12 7.31
N SER A 233 -5.22 8.02 6.60
CA SER A 233 -5.43 8.04 5.16
C SER A 233 -6.92 8.11 4.87
N VAL A 234 -7.38 9.20 4.24
CA VAL A 234 -8.80 9.52 4.07
C VAL A 234 -9.13 9.93 2.64
N SER A 235 -10.41 9.82 2.29
CA SER A 235 -10.91 10.33 1.01
C SER A 235 -10.97 11.86 1.02
N GLN A 236 -10.94 12.48 -0.16
CA GLN A 236 -11.05 13.93 -0.35
C GLN A 236 -11.98 14.30 -1.50
N THR A 237 -12.45 15.54 -1.49
CA THR A 237 -13.25 16.13 -2.57
C THR A 237 -12.67 17.50 -2.91
N TYR A 238 -12.76 17.90 -4.16
CA TYR A 238 -12.39 19.23 -4.62
C TYR A 238 -13.65 20.01 -4.94
N PRO A 239 -13.81 21.26 -4.45
CA PRO A 239 -14.90 22.13 -4.84
C PRO A 239 -14.94 22.27 -6.38
N ASP A 240 -16.13 22.26 -6.96
CA ASP A 240 -16.38 22.42 -8.39
C ASP A 240 -15.69 21.37 -9.31
N TYR A 241 -15.14 20.29 -8.72
CA TYR A 241 -14.56 19.19 -9.46
C TYR A 241 -15.25 17.87 -9.08
N PRO A 242 -15.93 17.20 -10.02
CA PRO A 242 -16.81 16.07 -9.70
C PRO A 242 -16.05 14.83 -9.24
N GLY A 243 -16.64 14.10 -8.31
CA GLY A 243 -16.13 12.83 -7.80
C GLY A 243 -15.49 12.93 -6.42
N VAL A 244 -15.31 11.77 -5.82
CA VAL A 244 -14.54 11.61 -4.58
C VAL A 244 -13.20 10.98 -4.98
N TYR A 245 -12.14 11.51 -4.44
CA TYR A 245 -10.77 11.05 -4.67
C TYR A 245 -10.19 10.53 -3.37
N TRP A 246 -8.99 9.97 -3.42
CA TRP A 246 -8.27 9.63 -2.21
C TRP A 246 -7.32 10.77 -1.83
N GLY A 247 -7.10 10.96 -0.56
CA GLY A 247 -6.04 11.82 -0.02
C GLY A 247 -4.69 11.12 -0.06
N ASP A 248 -3.81 11.44 0.86
CA ASP A 248 -2.50 10.80 0.90
C ASP A 248 -2.54 9.40 1.52
N GLY A 249 -1.57 8.58 1.13
CA GLY A 249 -1.31 7.28 1.74
C GLY A 249 -0.41 7.43 2.96
N ASN A 250 -0.93 8.06 4.03
CA ASN A 250 -0.16 8.38 5.22
C ASN A 250 0.28 7.11 5.96
N MET A 251 1.60 6.97 6.16
CA MET A 251 2.19 5.97 7.04
C MET A 251 2.40 6.56 8.43
N LEU A 252 2.41 5.71 9.46
CA LEU A 252 2.58 6.15 10.85
C LEU A 252 4.05 6.27 11.29
N ASP A 253 4.95 6.55 10.34
CA ASP A 253 6.35 6.81 10.67
C ASP A 253 6.50 8.07 11.54
N ALA A 254 7.58 8.18 12.29
CA ALA A 254 7.82 9.35 13.13
C ALA A 254 7.85 10.63 12.28
N PRO A 255 7.29 11.75 12.75
CA PRO A 255 7.32 13.00 11.99
C PRO A 255 8.73 13.41 11.61
N GLY A 256 8.95 13.71 10.33
CA GLY A 256 10.27 14.05 9.77
C GLY A 256 11.15 12.85 9.39
N SER A 257 10.68 11.63 9.56
CA SER A 257 11.34 10.42 9.07
C SER A 257 11.05 10.16 7.59
N ASP A 258 11.68 9.12 6.99
CA ASP A 258 11.72 8.89 5.56
C ASP A 258 10.42 8.27 4.99
N PHE A 259 9.68 7.50 5.80
CA PHE A 259 8.52 6.73 5.34
C PHE A 259 7.19 7.35 5.76
N GLN A 260 7.01 8.64 5.50
CA GLN A 260 5.75 9.34 5.81
C GLN A 260 4.59 8.92 4.91
N VAL A 261 4.88 8.38 3.72
CA VAL A 261 3.90 8.03 2.69
C VAL A 261 4.19 6.66 2.10
N VAL A 262 3.13 5.97 1.72
CA VAL A 262 3.16 4.56 1.28
C VAL A 262 4.00 4.34 0.02
N GLU A 263 4.02 5.27 -0.91
CA GLU A 263 4.79 5.14 -2.15
C GLU A 263 6.30 5.04 -1.88
N TYR A 264 6.85 5.79 -0.93
CA TYR A 264 8.28 5.70 -0.59
C TYR A 264 8.63 4.34 0.03
N LEU A 265 7.76 3.81 0.89
CA LEU A 265 7.93 2.49 1.46
C LEU A 265 7.85 1.39 0.38
N ARG A 266 6.87 1.48 -0.53
CA ARG A 266 6.67 0.51 -1.62
C ARG A 266 7.86 0.47 -2.58
N ILE A 267 8.37 1.64 -3.00
CA ILE A 267 9.56 1.76 -3.86
C ILE A 267 10.76 1.10 -3.19
N THR A 268 11.01 1.43 -1.91
CA THR A 268 12.15 0.90 -1.14
C THR A 268 12.05 -0.61 -0.96
N ASP A 269 10.87 -1.11 -0.62
CA ASP A 269 10.64 -2.53 -0.45
C ASP A 269 10.77 -3.32 -1.77
N LYS A 270 10.30 -2.77 -2.89
CA LYS A 270 10.50 -3.35 -4.24
C LYS A 270 11.98 -3.47 -4.57
N ALA A 271 12.74 -2.39 -4.41
CA ALA A 271 14.18 -2.39 -4.64
C ALA A 271 14.89 -3.44 -3.76
N ALA A 272 14.55 -3.48 -2.47
CA ALA A 272 15.13 -4.42 -1.52
C ALA A 272 14.81 -5.89 -1.88
N ARG A 273 13.59 -6.21 -2.30
CA ARG A 273 13.20 -7.55 -2.76
C ARG A 273 14.01 -7.99 -3.97
N GLN A 274 14.14 -7.12 -4.97
CA GLN A 274 14.87 -7.43 -6.21
C GLN A 274 16.36 -7.61 -5.97
N ILE A 275 16.98 -6.74 -5.17
CA ILE A 275 18.40 -6.86 -4.80
C ILE A 275 18.63 -8.12 -3.96
N ARG A 276 17.76 -8.42 -3.00
CA ARG A 276 17.83 -9.64 -2.18
C ARG A 276 17.84 -10.89 -3.05
N ALA A 277 16.99 -10.99 -4.06
CA ALA A 277 16.96 -12.14 -4.97
C ALA A 277 18.29 -12.33 -5.72
N LEU A 278 18.95 -11.24 -6.10
CA LEU A 278 20.28 -11.29 -6.73
C LEU A 278 21.37 -11.70 -5.73
N LEU A 279 21.30 -11.18 -4.49
CA LEU A 279 22.27 -11.53 -3.44
C LEU A 279 22.18 -13.01 -3.05
N ILE A 280 20.97 -13.59 -2.98
CA ILE A 280 20.78 -15.03 -2.72
C ILE A 280 21.52 -15.87 -3.76
N ARG A 281 21.49 -15.49 -5.04
CA ARG A 281 22.22 -16.18 -6.13
C ARG A 281 23.75 -16.08 -5.99
N ARG A 282 24.25 -15.21 -5.11
CA ARG A 282 25.67 -14.99 -4.85
C ARG A 282 26.17 -15.66 -3.56
N VAL A 283 25.29 -16.29 -2.81
CA VAL A 283 25.70 -17.03 -1.60
C VAL A 283 26.67 -18.15 -1.99
N ALA A 284 27.83 -18.20 -1.35
CA ALA A 284 28.92 -19.15 -1.60
C ALA A 284 29.49 -19.14 -3.04
N ASP A 285 29.17 -18.14 -3.85
CA ASP A 285 29.70 -18.01 -5.22
C ASP A 285 31.04 -17.28 -5.21
N ARG A 286 32.13 -17.95 -5.60
CA ARG A 286 33.48 -17.38 -5.68
C ARG A 286 33.63 -16.27 -6.74
N ARG A 287 32.66 -16.08 -7.62
CA ARG A 287 32.59 -14.94 -8.55
C ARG A 287 32.32 -13.61 -7.83
N LEU A 288 31.80 -13.65 -6.60
CA LEU A 288 31.79 -12.51 -5.70
C LEU A 288 32.96 -12.64 -4.73
N ASN A 289 34.01 -11.86 -4.96
CA ASN A 289 35.20 -11.80 -4.12
C ASN A 289 35.66 -10.33 -3.98
N ASN A 290 36.70 -10.12 -3.17
CA ASN A 290 37.18 -8.77 -2.83
C ASN A 290 38.16 -8.17 -3.84
N THR A 291 38.34 -8.78 -5.02
CA THR A 291 39.14 -8.13 -6.07
C THR A 291 38.39 -6.97 -6.71
N PRO A 292 39.10 -5.90 -7.13
CA PRO A 292 38.47 -4.73 -7.73
C PRO A 292 37.57 -5.06 -8.92
N ASN A 293 37.99 -5.98 -9.78
CA ASN A 293 37.20 -6.42 -10.94
C ASN A 293 35.91 -7.15 -10.52
N SER A 294 36.00 -8.09 -9.56
CA SER A 294 34.80 -8.77 -9.04
C SER A 294 33.83 -7.80 -8.39
N MET A 295 34.34 -6.86 -7.62
CA MET A 295 33.52 -5.82 -6.97
C MET A 295 32.80 -4.98 -8.02
N ALA A 296 33.48 -4.49 -9.06
CA ALA A 296 32.89 -3.69 -10.13
C ALA A 296 31.79 -4.46 -10.90
N VAL A 297 32.06 -5.71 -11.28
CA VAL A 297 31.10 -6.55 -12.00
C VAL A 297 29.86 -6.83 -11.17
N ASN A 298 30.02 -7.20 -9.90
CA ASN A 298 28.87 -7.52 -9.03
C ASN A 298 28.08 -6.24 -8.65
N THR A 299 28.75 -5.11 -8.39
CA THR A 299 28.09 -3.82 -8.20
C THR A 299 27.22 -3.47 -9.41
N ASN A 300 27.77 -3.59 -10.63
CA ASN A 300 27.01 -3.32 -11.85
C ASN A 300 25.80 -4.26 -12.04
N GLN A 301 25.92 -5.53 -11.69
CA GLN A 301 24.80 -6.48 -11.73
C GLN A 301 23.72 -6.18 -10.66
N LEU A 302 24.12 -5.82 -9.45
CA LEU A 302 23.20 -5.44 -8.38
C LEU A 302 22.51 -4.09 -8.64
N MET A 303 23.12 -3.22 -9.45
CA MET A 303 22.50 -1.96 -9.91
C MET A 303 21.44 -2.18 -10.98
N ALA A 304 21.38 -3.33 -11.64
CA ALA A 304 20.43 -3.57 -12.74
C ALA A 304 18.97 -3.38 -12.35
N PRO A 305 18.46 -3.86 -11.18
CA PRO A 305 17.11 -3.58 -10.75
C PRO A 305 16.81 -2.08 -10.58
N LEU A 306 17.74 -1.33 -9.99
CA LEU A 306 17.58 0.12 -9.79
C LEU A 306 17.52 0.86 -11.13
N ARG A 307 18.35 0.47 -12.09
CA ARG A 307 18.28 1.02 -13.46
C ARG A 307 16.97 0.65 -14.16
N ALA A 308 16.42 -0.53 -13.91
CA ALA A 308 15.12 -0.93 -14.44
C ALA A 308 13.99 -0.10 -13.84
N MET A 309 14.00 0.14 -12.52
CA MET A 309 13.03 0.98 -11.82
C MET A 309 13.09 2.46 -12.25
N ALA A 310 14.24 2.93 -12.74
CA ALA A 310 14.40 4.30 -13.23
C ALA A 310 13.86 4.52 -14.66
N LYS A 311 13.51 3.44 -15.38
CA LYS A 311 12.99 3.56 -16.75
C LYS A 311 11.50 3.90 -16.74
N SER A 312 11.11 4.81 -17.65
CA SER A 312 9.70 5.05 -17.92
C SER A 312 9.03 3.81 -18.54
N VAL A 313 7.76 3.62 -18.21
CA VAL A 313 6.94 2.51 -18.72
C VAL A 313 5.73 3.10 -19.41
N THR A 314 5.42 2.59 -20.61
CA THR A 314 4.17 2.93 -21.32
C THR A 314 3.11 1.88 -21.00
N PHE A 315 1.99 2.32 -20.45
CA PHE A 315 0.85 1.46 -20.16
C PHE A 315 -0.44 2.12 -20.66
N ALA A 316 -1.25 1.38 -21.41
CA ALA A 316 -2.51 1.87 -22.01
C ALA A 316 -2.38 3.22 -22.74
N GLY A 317 -1.28 3.43 -23.47
CA GLY A 317 -1.01 4.66 -24.19
C GLY A 317 -0.52 5.85 -23.35
N GLN A 318 -0.40 5.68 -22.04
CA GLN A 318 0.18 6.69 -21.12
C GLN A 318 1.62 6.31 -20.77
N VAL A 319 2.50 7.31 -20.76
CA VAL A 319 3.88 7.15 -20.30
C VAL A 319 3.95 7.49 -18.83
N PHE A 320 4.34 6.50 -18.03
CA PHE A 320 4.65 6.69 -16.61
C PHE A 320 6.15 6.88 -16.45
N PRO A 321 6.62 7.87 -15.70
CA PRO A 321 8.02 8.00 -15.36
C PRO A 321 8.48 6.76 -14.56
N GLY A 322 9.80 6.58 -14.42
CA GLY A 322 10.34 5.54 -13.56
C GLY A 322 9.95 5.74 -12.09
N ASP A 323 10.09 4.70 -11.28
CA ASP A 323 9.81 4.78 -9.84
C ASP A 323 10.84 5.64 -9.10
N ILE A 324 12.08 5.73 -9.62
CA ILE A 324 13.22 6.43 -9.01
C ILE A 324 14.01 7.24 -10.04
N GLU A 325 14.81 8.20 -9.57
CA GLU A 325 15.84 8.82 -10.40
C GLU A 325 16.86 7.78 -10.87
N PRO A 326 17.49 7.97 -12.06
CA PRO A 326 18.56 7.08 -12.50
C PRO A 326 19.67 6.98 -11.46
N PRO A 327 20.05 5.76 -11.05
CA PRO A 327 21.06 5.56 -10.03
C PRO A 327 22.44 6.03 -10.56
N LYS A 328 23.23 6.63 -9.66
CA LYS A 328 24.56 7.17 -9.92
C LYS A 328 25.64 6.20 -9.41
N ASP A 329 26.85 6.42 -9.86
CA ASP A 329 28.03 5.74 -9.31
C ASP A 329 28.16 6.07 -7.82
N GLY A 330 28.32 5.00 -7.01
CA GLY A 330 28.35 5.12 -5.54
C GLY A 330 27.01 4.91 -4.84
N ASP A 331 25.88 4.87 -5.55
CA ASP A 331 24.57 4.58 -4.96
C ASP A 331 24.43 3.11 -4.54
N LEU A 332 25.32 2.22 -5.01
CA LEU A 332 25.45 0.86 -4.50
C LEU A 332 26.93 0.59 -4.21
N VAL A 333 27.19 0.22 -2.96
CA VAL A 333 28.54 -0.08 -2.47
C VAL A 333 28.53 -1.46 -1.83
N LEU A 334 29.53 -2.28 -2.21
CA LEU A 334 29.80 -3.57 -1.58
C LEU A 334 30.98 -3.40 -0.61
N THR A 335 30.77 -3.75 0.66
CA THR A 335 31.80 -3.66 1.69
C THR A 335 32.06 -5.03 2.29
N TRP A 336 33.31 -5.48 2.25
CA TRP A 336 33.75 -6.72 2.88
C TRP A 336 34.07 -6.48 4.34
N LEU A 337 33.27 -7.07 5.24
CA LEU A 337 33.52 -7.01 6.69
C LEU A 337 34.45 -8.14 7.15
N SER A 338 34.50 -9.27 6.41
CA SER A 338 35.41 -10.39 6.65
C SER A 338 35.58 -11.20 5.36
N LYS A 339 36.42 -12.26 5.37
CA LYS A 339 36.58 -13.16 4.23
C LYS A 339 35.29 -13.84 3.75
N THR A 340 34.28 -13.90 4.59
CA THR A 340 33.00 -14.59 4.35
C THR A 340 31.77 -13.70 4.46
N LYS A 341 31.94 -12.42 4.83
CA LYS A 341 30.83 -11.50 5.04
C LYS A 341 31.00 -10.25 4.20
N VAL A 342 30.07 -10.05 3.27
CA VAL A 342 29.92 -8.84 2.46
C VAL A 342 28.58 -8.18 2.77
N VAL A 343 28.58 -6.87 2.81
CA VAL A 343 27.37 -6.03 2.97
C VAL A 343 27.21 -5.21 1.70
N ALA A 344 26.01 -5.25 1.14
CA ALA A 344 25.59 -4.37 0.07
C ALA A 344 24.80 -3.19 0.66
N TYR A 345 25.32 -2.00 0.49
CA TYR A 345 24.60 -0.75 0.81
C TYR A 345 24.13 -0.14 -0.50
N PHE A 346 22.85 0.22 -0.56
CA PHE A 346 22.30 0.90 -1.73
C PHE A 346 21.41 2.08 -1.32
N LYS A 347 21.50 3.13 -2.10
CA LYS A 347 20.73 4.36 -1.99
C LYS A 347 19.84 4.48 -3.21
N LEU A 348 18.63 4.95 -3.02
CA LEU A 348 17.69 5.26 -4.09
C LEU A 348 17.03 6.62 -3.80
N LYS A 349 16.63 7.29 -4.88
CA LYS A 349 15.94 8.58 -4.79
C LYS A 349 14.65 8.48 -5.58
N PRO A 350 13.47 8.45 -4.90
CA PRO A 350 12.18 8.51 -5.56
C PRO A 350 12.04 9.76 -6.43
N LEU A 351 11.30 9.68 -7.52
CA LEU A 351 10.90 10.88 -8.26
C LEU A 351 9.89 11.69 -7.43
N ASN A 352 10.01 13.01 -7.52
CA ASN A 352 9.11 13.92 -6.82
C ASN A 352 7.68 13.80 -7.38
N CYS A 353 6.70 13.75 -6.48
CA CYS A 353 5.28 13.80 -6.80
C CYS A 353 4.68 15.04 -6.12
N PRO A 354 4.32 16.11 -6.86
CA PRO A 354 3.75 17.30 -6.26
C PRO A 354 2.34 17.01 -5.73
N LYS A 355 2.12 17.29 -4.46
CA LYS A 355 0.82 17.09 -3.77
C LYS A 355 0.13 18.42 -3.46
N ASP A 356 0.87 19.52 -3.46
CA ASP A 356 0.36 20.88 -3.29
C ASP A 356 0.81 21.73 -4.47
N LEU A 357 -0.14 22.32 -5.18
CA LEU A 357 0.09 23.10 -6.38
C LEU A 357 -0.57 24.47 -6.22
N THR A 358 0.22 25.53 -6.23
CA THR A 358 -0.26 26.91 -6.15
C THR A 358 -0.06 27.60 -7.48
N ALA A 359 -1.11 28.18 -8.03
CA ALA A 359 -1.06 29.08 -9.20
C ALA A 359 -1.40 30.49 -8.81
N ASN A 360 -0.56 31.42 -9.17
CA ASN A 360 -0.79 32.86 -9.00
C ASN A 360 -1.19 33.48 -10.33
N ILE A 361 -2.29 34.21 -10.35
CA ILE A 361 -2.79 34.89 -11.53
C ILE A 361 -2.69 36.41 -11.30
N ALA A 362 -2.04 37.11 -12.21
CA ALA A 362 -2.03 38.56 -12.26
C ALA A 362 -2.80 39.00 -13.50
N LEU A 363 -3.72 39.95 -13.33
CA LEU A 363 -4.39 40.61 -14.44
C LEU A 363 -3.51 41.78 -14.90
N ASP A 364 -3.05 41.72 -16.12
CA ASP A 364 -2.34 42.84 -16.76
C ASP A 364 -3.37 43.71 -17.50
N LEU A 365 -3.51 44.93 -17.02
CA LEU A 365 -4.38 45.97 -17.63
C LEU A 365 -3.53 47.04 -18.34
N SER A 366 -2.25 46.78 -18.57
CA SER A 366 -1.44 47.70 -19.35
C SER A 366 -1.97 47.76 -20.78
N THR A 367 -2.27 48.98 -21.23
CA THR A 367 -2.52 49.22 -22.66
C THR A 367 -1.19 49.26 -23.37
N ASP A 368 -0.94 48.29 -24.25
CA ASP A 368 0.19 48.39 -25.19
C ASP A 368 0.04 49.69 -25.97
N LYS A 369 0.90 50.66 -25.68
CA LYS A 369 1.07 51.76 -26.58
C LYS A 369 1.76 51.23 -27.81
N THR A 370 0.96 50.94 -28.86
CA THR A 370 1.51 50.79 -30.19
C THR A 370 2.19 52.11 -30.58
N GLU A 371 3.54 52.13 -30.64
CA GLU A 371 4.29 53.12 -31.37
C GLU A 371 4.19 52.88 -32.88
#